data_e5a7c706a17111a7064c470f3ec84acd
#
_entry.id   e5a7c706a17111a7064c470f3ec84acd
#
_cell.length_a   1.000
_cell.length_b   1.000
_cell.length_c   1.000
_cell.angle_alpha   90.00
_cell.angle_beta   90.00
_cell.angle_gamma   90.00
#
_symmetry.space_group_name_H-M   'P 1'
#
loop_
_entity.id
_entity.type
_entity.pdbx_description
1 polymer ?
#
loop_
_entity_poly.entity_id
_entity_poly.type
_entity_poly.pdbx_seq_one_letter_code
_entity_poly.pdbx_strand_id
1 'polypeptide(L)' 'MSSDRGAVSAAFDVIDAALDDLLDCDYVALATREKLALLTRCERLRRRLPAVEHPLINALARDASPAELGGRL' A
#
# COMPACT_ATOMS: atom_id res chain seq x y z
N MET A 1 6.21 9.38 18.40
CA MET A 1 5.43 10.58 18.19
C MET A 1 4.02 10.20 17.78
N SER A 2 3.06 10.70 18.49
CA SER A 2 1.67 10.38 18.21
C SER A 2 1.24 10.91 16.84
N SER A 3 1.82 12.02 16.41
CA SER A 3 1.49 12.60 15.11
C SER A 3 1.84 11.66 13.96
N ASP A 4 2.92 10.90 14.10
CA ASP A 4 3.32 9.96 13.05
C ASP A 4 2.35 8.80 12.94
N ARG A 5 1.84 8.34 14.09
CA ARG A 5 0.86 7.26 14.08
C ARG A 5 -0.42 7.67 13.36
N GLY A 6 -0.92 8.86 13.67
CA GLY A 6 -2.10 9.37 13.01
C GLY A 6 -1.90 9.60 11.54
N ALA A 7 -0.73 10.13 11.17
CA ALA A 7 -0.41 10.40 9.77
C ALA A 7 -0.31 9.12 8.96
N VAL A 8 0.29 8.07 9.53
CA VAL A 8 0.43 6.78 8.86
C VAL A 8 -0.94 6.17 8.62
N SER A 9 -1.77 6.13 9.66
CA SER A 9 -3.11 5.56 9.54
C SER A 9 -3.93 6.32 8.51
N ALA A 10 -3.88 7.65 8.56
CA ALA A 10 -4.61 8.48 7.61
C ALA A 10 -4.15 8.24 6.18
N ALA A 11 -2.85 8.05 5.97
CA ALA A 11 -2.33 7.78 4.64
C ALA A 11 -2.84 6.45 4.10
N PHE A 12 -2.88 5.41 4.92
CA PHE A 12 -3.44 4.13 4.49
C PHE A 12 -4.94 4.24 4.20
N ASP A 13 -5.67 5.01 5.00
CA ASP A 13 -7.10 5.23 4.75
C ASP A 13 -7.32 5.90 3.40
N VAL A 14 -6.48 6.86 3.04
CA VAL A 14 -6.56 7.53 1.75
C VAL A 14 -6.30 6.55 0.61
N ILE A 15 -5.30 5.68 0.77
CA ILE A 15 -4.99 4.67 -0.24
C ILE A 15 -6.17 3.72 -0.41
N ASP A 16 -6.73 3.26 0.70
CA ASP A 16 -7.87 2.34 0.66
C ASP A 16 -9.06 2.97 -0.05
N ALA A 17 -9.37 4.22 0.27
CA ALA A 17 -10.48 4.94 -0.37
C ALA A 17 -10.23 5.11 -1.86
N ALA A 18 -8.99 5.42 -2.24
CA ALA A 18 -8.63 5.58 -3.65
C ALA A 18 -8.77 4.25 -4.39
N LEU A 19 -8.38 3.15 -3.77
CA LEU A 19 -8.53 1.82 -4.38
C LEU A 19 -10.00 1.47 -4.56
N ASP A 20 -10.84 1.80 -3.58
CA ASP A 20 -12.28 1.58 -3.70
C ASP A 20 -12.85 2.34 -4.89
N ASP A 21 -12.42 3.60 -5.07
CA ASP A 21 -12.85 4.40 -6.21
C ASP A 21 -12.42 3.76 -7.52
N LEU A 22 -11.20 3.25 -7.58
CA LEU A 22 -10.68 2.60 -8.78
C LEU A 22 -11.44 1.31 -9.09
N LEU A 23 -11.86 0.58 -8.06
CA LEU A 23 -12.63 -0.64 -8.24
C LEU A 23 -14.02 -0.34 -8.80
N ASP A 24 -14.56 0.84 -8.53
CA ASP A 24 -15.88 1.24 -9.01
C ASP A 24 -15.86 1.90 -10.39
N CYS A 25 -14.66 2.19 -10.92
CA CYS A 25 -14.56 2.84 -12.23
C CYS A 25 -14.89 1.88 -13.36
N ASP A 26 -15.46 2.44 -14.42
CA ASP A 26 -15.72 1.69 -15.65
C ASP A 26 -14.60 2.01 -16.65
N TYR A 27 -13.81 1.02 -16.97
CA TYR A 27 -12.65 1.21 -17.85
C TYR A 27 -12.95 0.87 -19.32
N VAL A 28 -14.14 0.38 -19.60
CA VAL A 28 -14.48 -0.08 -20.94
C VAL A 28 -14.39 1.04 -21.98
N ALA A 29 -14.82 2.24 -21.59
CA ALA A 29 -14.87 3.39 -22.50
C ALA A 29 -13.50 4.00 -22.77
N LEU A 30 -12.49 3.64 -22.03
CA LEU A 30 -11.14 4.19 -22.22
C LEU A 30 -10.49 3.62 -23.47
N ALA A 31 -9.64 4.44 -24.10
CA ALA A 31 -8.86 3.99 -25.24
C ALA A 31 -7.84 2.93 -24.81
N THR A 32 -7.44 2.09 -25.73
CA THR A 32 -6.46 1.04 -25.45
C THR A 32 -5.18 1.61 -24.87
N ARG A 33 -4.72 2.74 -25.41
CA ARG A 33 -3.50 3.41 -24.93
C ARG A 33 -3.66 3.82 -23.47
N GLU A 34 -4.84 4.31 -23.11
CA GLU A 34 -5.11 4.74 -21.75
C GLU A 34 -5.12 3.55 -20.79
N LYS A 35 -5.72 2.45 -21.21
CA LYS A 35 -5.75 1.23 -20.41
C LYS A 35 -4.34 0.71 -20.15
N LEU A 36 -3.51 0.72 -21.17
CA LEU A 36 -2.12 0.27 -21.05
C LEU A 36 -1.33 1.19 -20.08
N ALA A 37 -1.57 2.50 -20.18
CA ALA A 37 -0.91 3.45 -19.30
C ALA A 37 -1.31 3.21 -17.84
N LEU A 38 -2.58 2.85 -17.60
CA LEU A 38 -3.06 2.56 -16.25
C LEU A 38 -2.44 1.29 -15.70
N LEU A 39 -2.26 0.28 -16.54
CA LEU A 39 -1.56 -0.95 -16.12
C LEU A 39 -0.11 -0.63 -15.72
N THR A 40 0.55 0.25 -16.43
CA THR A 40 1.89 0.69 -16.08
C THR A 40 1.90 1.38 -14.73
N ARG A 41 0.88 2.17 -14.43
CA ARG A 41 0.77 2.84 -13.13
C ARG A 41 0.54 1.83 -12.01
N CYS A 42 -0.25 0.79 -12.27
CA CYS A 42 -0.44 -0.29 -11.29
C CYS A 42 0.88 -0.98 -10.97
N GLU A 43 1.67 -1.22 -12.00
CA GLU A 43 2.98 -1.84 -11.84
C GLU A 43 3.88 -0.98 -10.97
N ARG A 44 3.87 0.33 -11.21
CA ARG A 44 4.66 1.28 -10.43
C ARG A 44 4.24 1.28 -8.97
N LEU A 45 2.94 1.26 -8.71
CA LEU A 45 2.42 1.22 -7.34
C LEU A 45 2.85 -0.06 -6.64
N ARG A 46 2.77 -1.18 -7.35
CA ARG A 46 3.16 -2.47 -6.79
C ARG A 46 4.62 -2.48 -6.36
N ARG A 47 5.47 -1.81 -7.15
CA ARG A 47 6.91 -1.72 -6.84
C ARG A 47 7.20 -0.79 -5.67
N ARG A 48 6.31 0.13 -5.37
CA ARG A 48 6.52 1.08 -4.29
C ARG A 48 6.13 0.51 -2.93
N LEU A 49 5.28 -0.50 -2.91
CA LEU A 49 4.86 -1.11 -1.65
C LEU A 49 6.02 -1.68 -0.84
N PRO A 50 6.99 -2.40 -1.44
CA PRO A 50 8.13 -2.89 -0.67
C PRO A 50 8.93 -1.78 0.01
N ALA A 51 8.97 -0.59 -0.58
CA ALA A 51 9.66 0.54 0.02
C ALA A 51 9.01 0.97 1.34
N VAL A 52 7.71 0.70 1.50
CA VAL A 52 6.98 0.93 2.75
C VAL A 52 7.14 -0.26 3.68
N GLU A 53 7.04 -1.46 3.13
CA GLU A 53 7.07 -2.69 3.91
C GLU A 53 8.41 -2.94 4.60
N HIS A 54 9.51 -2.66 3.91
CA HIS A 54 10.83 -2.94 4.47
C HIS A 54 11.10 -2.19 5.78
N PRO A 55 10.90 -0.87 5.86
CA PRO A 55 11.09 -0.17 7.13
C PRO A 55 10.12 -0.65 8.20
N LEU A 56 8.89 -1.02 7.83
CA LEU A 56 7.93 -1.56 8.77
C LEU A 56 8.39 -2.88 9.35
N ILE A 57 8.86 -3.77 8.49
CA ILE A 57 9.34 -5.09 8.91
C ILE A 57 10.58 -4.91 9.81
N ASN A 58 11.48 -4.03 9.43
CA ASN A 58 12.67 -3.77 10.22
C ASN A 58 12.34 -3.20 11.58
N ALA A 59 11.39 -2.28 11.64
CA ALA A 59 10.96 -1.70 12.91
C ALA A 59 10.30 -2.76 13.79
N LEU A 60 9.46 -3.59 13.18
CA LEU A 60 8.79 -4.66 13.90
C LEU A 60 9.78 -5.69 14.45
N ALA A 61 10.75 -6.07 13.63
CA ALA A 61 11.77 -7.04 14.06
C ALA A 61 12.61 -6.50 15.20
N ARG A 62 12.80 -5.19 15.25
CA ARG A 62 13.58 -4.55 16.31
C ARG A 62 12.81 -4.51 17.63
N ASP A 63 11.52 -4.29 17.56
CA ASP A 63 10.72 -4.01 18.75
C ASP A 63 9.91 -5.19 19.26
N ALA A 64 9.57 -6.15 18.39
CA ALA A 64 8.71 -7.25 18.76
C ALA A 64 9.49 -8.52 19.07
N SER A 65 9.02 -9.25 20.08
CA SER A 65 9.60 -10.56 20.38
C SER A 65 9.06 -11.60 19.39
N PRO A 66 9.73 -12.74 19.26
CA PRO A 66 9.21 -13.83 18.43
C PRO A 66 7.78 -14.24 18.80
N ALA A 67 7.48 -14.20 20.11
CA ALA A 67 6.13 -14.55 20.56
C ALA A 67 5.09 -13.57 20.02
N GLU A 68 5.42 -12.28 20.01
CA GLU A 68 4.52 -11.27 19.48
C GLU A 68 4.30 -11.42 17.97
N LEU A 69 5.32 -11.95 17.30
CA LEU A 69 5.23 -12.18 15.87
C LEU A 69 4.57 -13.50 15.52
N GLY A 70 4.07 -14.20 16.52
CA GLY A 70 3.43 -15.48 16.32
C GLY A 70 4.37 -16.67 16.38
N GLY A 71 5.65 -16.41 16.60
CA GLY A 71 6.64 -17.45 16.78
C GLY A 71 6.89 -18.33 15.57
N ARG A 72 6.50 -17.87 14.40
CA ARG A 72 6.59 -18.68 13.20
C ARG A 72 7.27 -18.01 12.04
N LEU A 73 8.06 -17.07 12.28
CA LEU A 73 8.76 -16.38 11.19
C LEU A 73 10.11 -17.04 10.85
#